data_0be3d734e67bd9ff775f2dab318594f0
#
_entry.id   0be3d734e67bd9ff775f2dab318594f0
#
_cell.length_a   1.000
_cell.length_b   1.000
_cell.length_c   1.000
_cell.angle_alpha   90.00
_cell.angle_beta   90.00
_cell.angle_gamma   90.00
#
_symmetry.space_group_name_H-M   'P 1'
#
loop_
_entity.id
_entity.type
_entity.pdbx_description
1 polymer ?
#
loop_
_entity_poly.entity_id
_entity_poly.type
_entity_poly.pdbx_seq_one_letter_code
_entity_poly.pdbx_strand_id
1 'polypeptide(L)'
;MSLFRYSGLTTKVRAMSGALLSKEDFDQISTLGNVPEVVAWLKKKPSYGKVLGNENENTMHRGQAEGRIKRSFYADFSKLYRFSNMEQRNFLDTYFRRYEITCLKNIVQAILSDSPTLADAVSYTHLTLP
;
A
#
# COMPACT_ATOMS: atom_id res chain seq x y z
N MET A 1 31.19 -6.69 -9.10
CA MET A 1 30.04 -6.17 -8.28
C MET A 1 29.89 -7.05 -7.06
N SER A 2 29.93 -6.50 -5.84
CA SER A 2 29.85 -7.31 -4.63
C SER A 2 28.41 -7.74 -4.40
N LEU A 3 28.14 -9.06 -4.40
CA LEU A 3 26.87 -9.69 -4.06
C LEU A 3 26.35 -9.23 -2.68
N PHE A 4 27.25 -8.87 -1.77
CA PHE A 4 26.91 -8.35 -0.43
C PHE A 4 26.19 -6.99 -0.45
N ARG A 5 26.37 -6.21 -1.51
CA ARG A 5 25.80 -4.85 -1.60
C ARG A 5 24.27 -4.83 -1.66
N TYR A 6 23.67 -5.92 -2.16
CA TYR A 6 22.20 -6.07 -2.28
C TYR A 6 21.60 -7.07 -1.30
N SER A 7 22.41 -7.82 -0.57
CA SER A 7 21.93 -8.91 0.31
C SER A 7 20.92 -8.42 1.36
N GLY A 8 21.22 -7.29 2.00
CA GLY A 8 20.34 -6.71 3.03
C GLY A 8 18.98 -6.29 2.46
N LEU A 9 18.98 -5.54 1.35
CA LEU A 9 17.73 -5.11 0.69
C LEU A 9 16.93 -6.31 0.19
N THR A 10 17.61 -7.29 -0.43
CA THR A 10 16.96 -8.52 -0.92
C THR A 10 16.31 -9.30 0.22
N THR A 11 16.99 -9.44 1.37
CA THR A 11 16.44 -10.09 2.55
C THR A 11 15.21 -9.34 3.06
N LYS A 12 15.27 -8.02 3.12
CA LYS A 12 14.13 -7.18 3.53
C LYS A 12 12.94 -7.34 2.58
N VAL A 13 13.17 -7.30 1.27
CA VAL A 13 12.12 -7.49 0.26
C VAL A 13 11.49 -8.88 0.39
N ARG A 14 12.28 -9.94 0.55
CA ARG A 14 11.78 -11.30 0.74
C ARG A 14 10.92 -11.42 1.99
N ALA A 15 11.36 -10.84 3.11
CA ALA A 15 10.58 -10.84 4.35
C ALA A 15 9.25 -10.09 4.20
N MET A 16 9.24 -8.98 3.47
CA MET A 16 8.02 -8.23 3.19
C MET A 16 7.09 -8.99 2.21
N SER A 17 7.67 -9.63 1.18
CA SER A 17 6.90 -10.44 0.23
C SER A 17 6.24 -11.65 0.90
N GLY A 18 6.90 -12.28 1.87
CA GLY A 18 6.32 -13.38 2.64
C GLY A 18 5.15 -12.98 3.55
N ALA A 19 4.94 -11.67 3.75
CA ALA A 19 3.81 -11.13 4.51
C ALA A 19 2.60 -10.75 3.62
N LEU A 20 2.72 -10.89 2.30
CA LEU A 20 1.63 -10.66 1.35
C LEU A 20 0.67 -11.86 1.32
N LEU A 21 -0.50 -11.64 0.74
CA LEU A 21 -1.50 -12.69 0.52
C LEU A 21 -0.98 -13.71 -0.49
N SER A 22 -1.19 -14.99 -0.20
CA SER A 22 -0.92 -16.08 -1.11
C SER A 22 -2.07 -16.27 -2.11
N LYS A 23 -1.88 -17.14 -3.10
CA LYS A 23 -2.94 -17.51 -4.04
C LYS A 23 -4.14 -18.13 -3.31
N GLU A 24 -3.88 -19.01 -2.36
CA GLU A 24 -4.88 -19.68 -1.54
C GLU A 24 -5.68 -18.66 -0.69
N ASP A 25 -5.01 -17.60 -0.22
CA ASP A 25 -5.67 -16.50 0.48
C ASP A 25 -6.66 -15.76 -0.44
N PHE A 26 -6.25 -15.49 -1.69
CA PHE A 26 -7.15 -14.88 -2.68
C PHE A 26 -8.33 -15.78 -3.04
N ASP A 27 -8.10 -17.08 -3.19
CA ASP A 27 -9.15 -18.06 -3.45
C ASP A 27 -10.17 -18.07 -2.30
N GLN A 28 -9.72 -18.02 -1.04
CA GLN A 28 -10.61 -17.91 0.12
C GLN A 28 -11.39 -16.59 0.14
N ILE A 29 -10.72 -15.45 -0.10
CA ILE A 29 -11.38 -14.14 -0.13
C ILE A 29 -12.45 -14.09 -1.21
N SER A 30 -12.22 -14.71 -2.36
CA SER A 30 -13.17 -14.71 -3.49
C SER A 30 -14.48 -15.44 -3.19
N THR A 31 -14.50 -16.32 -2.18
CA THR A 31 -15.71 -17.02 -1.73
C THR A 31 -16.56 -16.21 -0.76
N LEU A 32 -16.05 -15.10 -0.23
CA LEU A 32 -16.75 -14.27 0.74
C LEU A 32 -17.81 -13.41 0.04
N GLY A 33 -18.99 -13.28 0.68
CA GLY A 33 -20.17 -12.69 0.06
C GLY A 33 -20.22 -11.16 0.12
N ASN A 34 -19.51 -10.53 1.08
CA ASN A 34 -19.63 -9.09 1.33
C ASN A 34 -18.35 -8.45 1.86
N VAL A 35 -18.30 -7.12 1.82
CA VAL A 35 -17.12 -6.33 2.25
C VAL A 35 -16.78 -6.52 3.74
N PRO A 36 -17.73 -6.52 4.68
CA PRO A 36 -17.44 -6.79 6.09
C PRO A 36 -16.73 -8.12 6.32
N GLU A 37 -17.15 -9.20 5.66
CA GLU A 37 -16.50 -10.51 5.76
C GLU A 37 -15.06 -10.47 5.25
N VAL A 38 -14.83 -9.81 4.12
CA VAL A 38 -13.48 -9.62 3.57
C VAL A 38 -12.60 -8.84 4.53
N VAL A 39 -13.10 -7.74 5.10
CA VAL A 39 -12.37 -6.93 6.08
C VAL A 39 -12.06 -7.73 7.34
N ALA A 40 -13.03 -8.47 7.88
CA ALA A 40 -12.85 -9.33 9.04
C ALA A 40 -11.83 -10.44 8.79
N TRP A 41 -11.82 -11.01 7.59
CA TRP A 41 -10.84 -12.01 7.19
C TRP A 41 -9.44 -11.40 7.07
N LEU A 42 -9.29 -10.26 6.40
CA LEU A 42 -8.01 -9.55 6.26
C LEU A 42 -7.43 -9.14 7.61
N LYS A 43 -8.25 -8.73 8.57
CA LYS A 43 -7.79 -8.37 9.92
C LYS A 43 -7.12 -9.52 10.67
N LYS A 44 -7.44 -10.77 10.37
CA LYS A 44 -6.78 -11.94 10.96
C LYS A 44 -5.32 -12.09 10.49
N LYS A 45 -4.96 -11.50 9.35
CA LYS A 45 -3.58 -11.48 8.85
C LYS A 45 -2.79 -10.35 9.52
N PRO A 46 -1.66 -10.62 10.17
CA PRO A 46 -0.93 -9.63 10.97
C PRO A 46 -0.55 -8.36 10.22
N SER A 47 -0.23 -8.48 8.92
CA SER A 47 0.15 -7.35 8.06
C SER A 47 -1.02 -6.43 7.78
N TYR A 48 -2.20 -7.00 7.49
CA TYR A 48 -3.40 -6.27 7.12
C TYR A 48 -4.21 -5.82 8.35
N GLY A 49 -4.19 -6.59 9.44
CA GLY A 49 -4.83 -6.21 10.69
C GLY A 49 -4.32 -4.88 11.24
N LYS A 50 -3.01 -4.65 11.17
CA LYS A 50 -2.39 -3.37 11.57
C LYS A 50 -2.83 -2.20 10.69
N VAL A 51 -3.06 -2.45 9.42
CA VAL A 51 -3.45 -1.43 8.43
C VAL A 51 -4.92 -1.07 8.55
N LEU A 52 -5.78 -2.08 8.71
CA LEU A 52 -7.23 -1.90 8.81
C LEU A 52 -7.66 -1.37 10.18
N GLY A 53 -6.85 -1.59 11.23
CA GLY A 53 -7.08 -1.06 12.56
C GLY A 53 -8.25 -1.73 13.29
N ASN A 54 -8.67 -1.12 14.41
CA ASN A 54 -9.67 -1.68 15.31
C ASN A 54 -11.12 -1.20 15.00
N GLU A 55 -11.34 -0.55 13.86
CA GLU A 55 -12.68 -0.12 13.49
C GLU A 55 -13.62 -1.31 13.24
N ASN A 56 -14.91 -1.07 13.45
CA ASN A 56 -15.94 -2.10 13.23
C ASN A 56 -16.01 -2.42 11.72
N GLU A 57 -15.92 -3.70 11.38
CA GLU A 57 -15.97 -4.21 10.01
C GLU A 57 -17.28 -3.84 9.31
N ASN A 58 -18.39 -3.85 10.08
CA ASN A 58 -19.73 -3.57 9.54
C ASN A 58 -19.93 -2.12 9.12
N THR A 59 -19.10 -1.19 9.62
CA THR A 59 -19.17 0.23 9.30
C THR A 59 -18.15 0.65 8.25
N MET A 60 -17.20 -0.22 7.93
CA MET A 60 -16.13 0.07 6.96
C MET A 60 -16.62 -0.12 5.53
N HIS A 61 -16.71 0.97 4.76
CA HIS A 61 -17.01 0.91 3.34
C HIS A 61 -15.80 0.43 2.53
N ARG A 62 -16.07 -0.19 1.37
CA ARG A 62 -15.04 -0.68 0.45
C ARG A 62 -13.96 0.36 0.16
N GLY A 63 -14.34 1.60 -0.16
CA GLY A 63 -13.39 2.68 -0.45
C GLY A 63 -12.45 3.01 0.71
N GLN A 64 -12.94 2.92 1.96
CA GLN A 64 -12.11 3.12 3.16
C GLN A 64 -11.09 1.99 3.32
N ALA A 65 -11.51 0.73 3.14
CA ALA A 65 -10.62 -0.42 3.21
C ALA A 65 -9.53 -0.34 2.13
N GLU A 66 -9.92 -0.07 0.88
CA GLU A 66 -8.99 0.11 -0.24
C GLU A 66 -8.02 1.27 0.01
N GLY A 67 -8.51 2.41 0.52
CA GLY A 67 -7.67 3.56 0.87
C GLY A 67 -6.61 3.23 1.91
N ARG A 68 -6.97 2.47 2.95
CA ARG A 68 -6.02 2.03 3.99
C ARG A 68 -4.96 1.07 3.44
N ILE A 69 -5.37 0.11 2.61
CA ILE A 69 -4.45 -0.82 1.95
C ILE A 69 -3.49 -0.06 1.03
N LYS A 70 -3.97 0.91 0.25
CA LYS A 70 -3.12 1.76 -0.58
C LYS A 70 -2.11 2.56 0.25
N ARG A 71 -2.52 3.12 1.40
CA ARG A 71 -1.59 3.81 2.32
C ARG A 71 -0.50 2.87 2.85
N SER A 72 -0.81 1.61 3.12
CA SER A 72 0.20 0.65 3.58
C SER A 72 1.28 0.41 2.53
N PHE A 73 0.94 0.45 1.25
CA PHE A 73 1.91 0.36 0.16
C PHE A 73 2.96 1.48 0.22
N TYR A 74 2.54 2.72 0.46
CA TYR A 74 3.47 3.84 0.62
C TYR A 74 4.33 3.69 1.88
N ALA A 75 3.75 3.21 2.98
CA ALA A 75 4.50 2.93 4.21
C ALA A 75 5.55 1.83 4.00
N ASP A 76 5.23 0.81 3.21
CA ASP A 76 6.16 -0.26 2.87
C ASP A 76 7.27 0.23 1.94
N PHE A 77 6.96 1.08 0.97
CA PHE A 77 7.96 1.75 0.16
C PHE A 77 8.92 2.59 1.01
N SER A 78 8.41 3.39 1.95
CA SER A 78 9.24 4.18 2.88
C SER A 78 10.16 3.31 3.74
N LYS A 79 9.73 2.10 4.12
CA LYS A 79 10.59 1.13 4.83
C LYS A 79 11.74 0.67 3.94
N LEU A 80 11.46 0.32 2.68
CA LEU A 80 12.48 -0.09 1.72
C LEU A 80 13.46 1.05 1.44
N TYR A 81 12.94 2.27 1.24
CA TYR A 81 13.74 3.46 0.97
C TYR A 81 14.72 3.75 2.10
N ARG A 82 14.26 3.72 3.36
CA ARG A 82 15.13 3.91 4.54
C ARG A 82 16.21 2.84 4.68
N PHE A 83 15.94 1.63 4.22
CA PHE A 83 16.87 0.50 4.26
C PHE A 83 17.86 0.49 3.09
N SER A 84 17.64 1.33 2.09
CA SER A 84 18.40 1.35 0.83
C SER A 84 19.59 2.31 0.93
N ASN A 85 20.68 1.97 0.22
CA ASN A 85 21.80 2.86 -0.03
C ASN A 85 21.45 3.90 -1.13
N MET A 86 22.36 4.87 -1.38
CA MET A 86 22.11 5.97 -2.33
C MET A 86 21.74 5.49 -3.74
N GLU A 87 22.46 4.51 -4.27
CA GLU A 87 22.23 3.97 -5.62
C GLU A 87 20.87 3.26 -5.71
N GLN A 88 20.53 2.49 -4.68
CA GLN A 88 19.24 1.80 -4.57
C GLN A 88 18.08 2.80 -4.41
N ARG A 89 18.29 3.91 -3.68
CA ARG A 89 17.30 4.99 -3.56
C ARG A 89 17.03 5.63 -4.91
N ASN A 90 18.06 5.95 -5.70
CA ASN A 90 17.87 6.50 -7.04
C ASN A 90 17.02 5.60 -7.94
N PHE A 91 17.23 4.29 -7.85
CA PHE A 91 16.38 3.32 -8.54
C PHE A 91 14.94 3.34 -8.03
N LEU A 92 14.75 3.30 -6.70
CA LEU A 92 13.44 3.34 -6.07
C LEU A 92 12.69 4.63 -6.39
N ASP A 93 13.35 5.79 -6.39
CA ASP A 93 12.77 7.09 -6.75
C ASP A 93 12.27 7.07 -8.20
N THR A 94 13.06 6.55 -9.12
CA THR A 94 12.66 6.42 -10.54
C THR A 94 11.45 5.49 -10.67
N TYR A 95 11.45 4.36 -9.97
CA TYR A 95 10.35 3.41 -9.99
C TYR A 95 9.08 3.99 -9.36
N PHE A 96 9.21 4.73 -8.25
CA PHE A 96 8.08 5.30 -7.51
C PHE A 96 7.45 6.51 -8.20
N ARG A 97 8.21 7.25 -9.01
CA ARG A 97 7.74 8.43 -9.75
C ARG A 97 6.48 8.18 -10.58
N ARG A 98 6.32 6.98 -11.11
CA ARG A 98 5.08 6.57 -11.82
C ARG A 98 3.82 6.65 -10.95
N TYR A 99 3.97 6.32 -9.65
CA TYR A 99 2.86 6.38 -8.68
C TYR A 99 2.55 7.83 -8.31
N GLU A 100 3.59 8.66 -8.15
CA GLU A 100 3.42 10.10 -7.93
C GLU A 100 2.67 10.75 -9.09
N ILE A 101 3.06 10.45 -10.32
CA ILE A 101 2.37 10.95 -11.53
C ILE A 101 0.91 10.49 -11.55
N THR A 102 0.64 9.23 -11.21
CA THR A 102 -0.73 8.71 -11.14
C THR A 102 -1.54 9.43 -10.05
N CYS A 103 -0.93 9.69 -8.91
CA CYS A 103 -1.56 10.45 -7.82
C CYS A 103 -1.91 11.87 -8.27
N LEU A 104 -0.96 12.59 -8.87
CA LEU A 104 -1.17 13.93 -9.41
C LEU A 104 -2.27 13.95 -10.47
N LYS A 105 -2.27 12.98 -11.38
CA LYS A 105 -3.32 12.83 -12.40
C LYS A 105 -4.71 12.68 -11.75
N ASN A 106 -4.83 11.84 -10.73
CA ASN A 106 -6.09 11.61 -10.03
C ASN A 106 -6.57 12.89 -9.31
N ILE A 107 -5.66 13.66 -8.71
CA ILE A 107 -5.97 14.94 -8.06
C ILE A 107 -6.49 15.93 -9.09
N VAL A 108 -5.77 16.11 -10.20
CA VAL A 108 -6.19 17.02 -11.26
C VAL A 108 -7.56 16.61 -11.81
N GLN A 109 -7.77 15.32 -12.05
CA GLN A 109 -9.06 14.81 -12.53
C GLN A 109 -10.17 15.06 -11.52
N ALA A 110 -9.93 14.87 -10.22
CA ALA A 110 -10.91 15.15 -9.17
C ALA A 110 -11.28 16.64 -9.10
N ILE A 111 -10.31 17.54 -9.25
CA ILE A 111 -10.52 18.98 -9.31
C ILE A 111 -11.39 19.36 -10.52
N LEU A 112 -11.06 18.82 -11.70
CA LEU A 112 -11.78 19.14 -12.94
C LEU A 112 -13.20 18.56 -12.99
N SER A 113 -13.46 17.46 -12.28
CA SER A 113 -14.78 16.80 -12.24
C SER A 113 -15.66 17.27 -11.08
N ASP A 114 -15.20 18.24 -10.28
CA ASP A 114 -15.89 18.73 -9.07
C ASP A 114 -16.36 17.58 -8.14
N SER A 115 -15.53 16.54 -8.04
CA SER A 115 -15.86 15.30 -7.37
C SER A 115 -15.54 15.36 -5.87
N PRO A 116 -16.43 14.89 -4.97
CA PRO A 116 -16.21 14.83 -3.52
C PRO A 116 -15.04 13.92 -3.11
N THR A 117 -14.46 13.15 -4.04
CA THR A 117 -13.29 12.29 -3.79
C THR A 117 -11.97 13.06 -3.66
N LEU A 118 -12.03 14.40 -3.75
CA LEU A 118 -10.85 15.27 -3.62
C LEU A 118 -10.14 15.10 -2.27
N ALA A 119 -10.89 14.95 -1.18
CA ALA A 119 -10.33 14.73 0.16
C ALA A 119 -9.50 13.45 0.26
N ASP A 120 -9.95 12.37 -0.40
CA ASP A 120 -9.23 11.10 -0.43
C ASP A 120 -7.97 11.21 -1.32
N ALA A 121 -8.04 11.88 -2.46
CA ALA A 121 -6.91 12.09 -3.34
C ALA A 121 -5.81 12.94 -2.67
N VAL A 122 -6.18 14.01 -1.96
CA VAL A 122 -5.24 14.89 -1.25
C VAL A 122 -4.58 14.18 -0.06
N SER A 123 -5.26 13.24 0.60
CA SER A 123 -4.68 12.50 1.74
C SER A 123 -3.45 11.67 1.36
N TYR A 124 -3.24 11.38 0.08
CA TYR A 124 -2.05 10.69 -0.42
C TYR A 124 -0.84 11.61 -0.66
N THR A 125 -1.05 12.92 -0.80
CA THR A 125 0.03 13.87 -1.09
C THR A 125 0.94 14.13 0.11
N HIS A 126 0.45 13.93 1.34
CA HIS A 126 1.23 14.07 2.56
C HIS A 126 2.20 12.89 2.82
N LEU A 127 2.20 11.90 1.96
CA LEU A 127 3.13 10.76 2.00
C LEU A 127 4.34 10.98 1.09
N THR A 128 4.58 12.21 0.64
CA THR A 128 5.81 12.57 -0.05
C THR A 128 7.00 12.22 0.84
N LEU A 129 7.92 11.49 0.23
CA LEU A 129 9.17 11.04 0.82
C LEU A 129 9.91 12.19 1.53
N PRO A 130 10.57 11.88 2.66
CA PRO A 130 11.43 12.83 3.34
C PRO A 130 12.60 13.24 2.50
#